data_8486ad9ce8446a0e36dfdcd94a29c140
#
_entry.id   8486ad9ce8446a0e36dfdcd94a29c140
#
_cell.length_a   1.000
_cell.length_b   1.000
_cell.length_c   1.000
_cell.angle_alpha   90.00
_cell.angle_beta   90.00
_cell.angle_gamma   90.00
#
_symmetry.space_group_name_H-M   'P 1'
#
loop_
_entity.id
_entity.type
_entity.pdbx_description
1 polymer ?
#
loop_
_entity_poly.entity_id
_entity_poly.type
_entity_poly.pdbx_seq_one_letter_code
_entity_poly.pdbx_strand_id
1 'polypeptide(L)'
;MKRAIFPFVLLLLLASSCASPAATTASRIDTIRLVGTIGPLSIPLAYMVDHNSLSSVADKTTLDIWANPTQLQAIVSGGQGDFVSMPTNSASVFYNKGISLQLLDSSVWNILYLVSADSSIKSVADLKGKRVVVPYQGAVPDAIFQVVLKRQKIDPAKDIDVFYAADPVQASQLLLAGQEKYALLSEPSATSVIAKAQSSGKTLVRALDMQAEWRKAAGASASTPIAGTVVLGQLKNRPDVVKVFETEYKKAVQWMLANPEEAGKLGERVLAQQGFTAPVLTQSMQNIDWRFVTARDARQSLEAFFGALAEISPNFVGGKLPDDGFFSGN
;
A
#
# COMPACT_ATOMS: atom_id res chain seq x y z
N MET A 1 -12.75 -88.65 -46.87
CA MET A 1 -11.77 -87.56 -46.80
C MET A 1 -12.50 -86.32 -46.31
N LYS A 2 -12.40 -85.97 -45.05
CA LYS A 2 -13.06 -84.81 -44.48
C LYS A 2 -12.00 -83.74 -44.17
N ARG A 3 -12.06 -82.57 -44.81
CA ARG A 3 -11.17 -81.43 -44.59
C ARG A 3 -11.73 -80.64 -43.45
N ALA A 4 -10.93 -80.49 -42.37
CA ALA A 4 -11.19 -79.62 -41.24
C ALA A 4 -10.73 -78.22 -41.63
N ILE A 5 -11.59 -77.23 -41.49
CA ILE A 5 -11.25 -75.80 -41.61
C ILE A 5 -11.08 -75.24 -40.22
N PHE A 6 -9.86 -74.75 -39.91
CA PHE A 6 -9.56 -74.05 -38.66
C PHE A 6 -9.83 -72.55 -38.85
N PRO A 7 -10.60 -71.90 -38.00
CA PRO A 7 -10.76 -70.44 -38.09
C PRO A 7 -9.57 -69.77 -37.30
N PHE A 8 -8.89 -68.88 -38.02
CA PHE A 8 -7.83 -68.01 -37.46
C PHE A 8 -8.49 -66.84 -36.75
N VAL A 9 -8.45 -66.86 -35.41
CA VAL A 9 -8.94 -65.74 -34.58
C VAL A 9 -7.82 -64.69 -34.51
N LEU A 10 -8.04 -63.55 -35.21
CA LEU A 10 -7.14 -62.40 -35.15
C LEU A 10 -7.45 -61.58 -33.92
N LEU A 11 -6.59 -61.65 -32.88
CA LEU A 11 -6.68 -60.90 -31.66
C LEU A 11 -6.16 -59.45 -31.90
N LEU A 12 -7.04 -58.47 -32.08
CA LEU A 12 -6.69 -57.04 -32.13
C LEU A 12 -6.38 -56.55 -30.68
N LEU A 13 -5.10 -56.36 -30.36
CA LEU A 13 -4.66 -55.64 -29.18
C LEU A 13 -4.89 -54.13 -29.39
N LEU A 14 -5.96 -53.59 -28.80
CA LEU A 14 -6.17 -52.16 -28.65
C LEU A 14 -5.19 -51.64 -27.58
N ALA A 15 -4.07 -51.08 -28.05
CA ALA A 15 -3.18 -50.29 -27.21
C ALA A 15 -3.88 -48.95 -26.87
N SER A 16 -4.56 -48.88 -25.72
CA SER A 16 -5.04 -47.64 -25.16
C SER A 16 -3.83 -46.81 -24.73
N SER A 17 -3.37 -45.91 -25.56
CA SER A 17 -2.39 -44.90 -25.19
C SER A 17 -3.07 -43.94 -24.20
N CYS A 18 -2.77 -44.08 -22.89
CA CYS A 18 -3.04 -43.05 -21.93
C CYS A 18 -2.18 -41.83 -22.29
N ALA A 19 -2.71 -40.92 -23.10
CA ALA A 19 -2.16 -39.60 -23.25
C ALA A 19 -2.36 -38.89 -21.89
N SER A 20 -1.30 -38.79 -21.07
CA SER A 20 -1.28 -37.89 -19.92
C SER A 20 -1.61 -36.48 -20.46
N PRO A 21 -2.55 -35.75 -19.82
CA PRO A 21 -2.79 -34.38 -20.22
C PRO A 21 -1.47 -33.63 -20.08
N ALA A 22 -0.94 -33.13 -21.19
CA ALA A 22 0.20 -32.23 -21.15
C ALA A 22 -0.17 -31.07 -20.22
N ALA A 23 0.57 -30.94 -19.12
CA ALA A 23 0.43 -29.78 -18.26
C ALA A 23 0.64 -28.55 -19.15
N THR A 24 -0.44 -27.81 -19.41
CA THR A 24 -0.38 -26.56 -20.15
C THR A 24 0.50 -25.64 -19.31
N THR A 25 1.80 -25.53 -19.63
CA THR A 25 2.67 -24.53 -19.01
C THR A 25 2.04 -23.18 -19.32
N ALA A 26 1.50 -22.53 -18.28
CA ALA A 26 0.92 -21.21 -18.44
C ALA A 26 1.97 -20.31 -19.10
N SER A 27 1.57 -19.60 -20.18
CA SER A 27 2.51 -18.76 -20.93
C SER A 27 3.13 -17.72 -20.03
N ARG A 28 4.44 -17.54 -20.15
CA ARG A 28 5.17 -16.46 -19.45
C ARG A 28 4.62 -15.12 -19.92
N ILE A 29 4.79 -14.13 -19.09
CA ILE A 29 4.39 -12.73 -19.37
C ILE A 29 5.63 -12.00 -19.90
N ASP A 30 5.51 -11.29 -21.03
CA ASP A 30 6.62 -10.54 -21.60
C ASP A 30 7.14 -9.48 -20.62
N THR A 31 6.24 -8.71 -20.01
CA THR A 31 6.62 -7.66 -19.06
C THR A 31 5.59 -7.55 -17.95
N ILE A 32 6.05 -7.61 -16.69
CA ILE A 32 5.27 -7.23 -15.51
C ILE A 32 5.67 -5.81 -15.10
N ARG A 33 4.67 -4.93 -14.99
CA ARG A 33 4.82 -3.53 -14.61
C ARG A 33 4.46 -3.34 -13.16
N LEU A 34 5.46 -3.14 -12.31
CA LEU A 34 5.29 -2.75 -10.92
C LEU A 34 5.13 -1.24 -10.84
N VAL A 35 4.26 -0.78 -9.95
CA VAL A 35 4.06 0.65 -9.73
C VAL A 35 4.08 0.93 -8.23
N GLY A 36 5.07 1.71 -7.81
CA GLY A 36 5.26 2.12 -6.43
C GLY A 36 4.75 3.53 -6.13
N THR A 37 4.81 3.93 -4.88
CA THR A 37 4.50 5.29 -4.41
C THR A 37 5.77 6.03 -4.00
N ILE A 38 5.69 7.34 -3.84
CA ILE A 38 6.78 8.12 -3.21
C ILE A 38 6.91 7.69 -1.75
N GLY A 39 7.90 6.86 -1.46
CA GLY A 39 8.19 6.43 -0.11
C GLY A 39 8.65 4.98 0.02
N PRO A 40 8.81 4.49 1.26
CA PRO A 40 9.40 3.19 1.53
C PRO A 40 8.65 1.99 0.94
N LEU A 41 7.35 2.13 0.60
CA LEU A 41 6.60 1.04 -0.06
C LEU A 41 7.16 0.65 -1.44
N SER A 42 7.91 1.55 -2.08
CA SER A 42 8.54 1.25 -3.38
C SER A 42 9.84 0.46 -3.23
N ILE A 43 10.44 0.44 -2.05
CA ILE A 43 11.73 -0.24 -1.83
C ILE A 43 11.62 -1.76 -2.04
N PRO A 44 10.61 -2.47 -1.50
CA PRO A 44 10.42 -3.89 -1.81
C PRO A 44 10.20 -4.16 -3.30
N LEU A 45 9.46 -3.31 -4.00
CA LEU A 45 9.25 -3.45 -5.45
C LEU A 45 10.55 -3.24 -6.23
N ALA A 46 11.35 -2.25 -5.83
CA ALA A 46 12.67 -2.01 -6.42
C ALA A 46 13.62 -3.19 -6.19
N TYR A 47 13.62 -3.77 -4.99
CA TYR A 47 14.36 -4.99 -4.70
C TYR A 47 13.97 -6.14 -5.64
N MET A 48 12.67 -6.32 -5.88
CA MET A 48 12.18 -7.37 -6.77
C MET A 48 12.66 -7.17 -8.21
N VAL A 49 12.75 -5.92 -8.69
CA VAL A 49 13.30 -5.62 -10.01
C VAL A 49 14.80 -5.91 -10.07
N ASP A 50 15.56 -5.40 -9.11
CA ASP A 50 17.02 -5.58 -9.06
C ASP A 50 17.44 -7.07 -8.99
N HIS A 51 16.64 -7.90 -8.33
CA HIS A 51 16.91 -9.34 -8.14
C HIS A 51 16.19 -10.24 -9.14
N ASN A 52 15.51 -9.66 -10.15
CA ASN A 52 14.70 -10.42 -11.12
C ASN A 52 13.73 -11.42 -10.44
N SER A 53 13.13 -11.04 -9.33
CA SER A 53 12.34 -11.91 -8.46
C SER A 53 11.16 -12.58 -9.17
N LEU A 54 10.63 -11.98 -10.24
CA LEU A 54 9.52 -12.50 -11.03
C LEU A 54 9.97 -13.27 -12.27
N SER A 55 11.27 -13.61 -12.41
CA SER A 55 11.83 -14.30 -13.58
C SER A 55 11.21 -15.67 -13.87
N SER A 56 10.57 -16.32 -12.91
CA SER A 56 9.86 -17.58 -13.12
C SER A 56 8.55 -17.42 -13.90
N VAL A 57 7.93 -16.22 -13.91
CA VAL A 57 6.63 -15.95 -14.52
C VAL A 57 6.67 -14.84 -15.57
N ALA A 58 7.71 -14.01 -15.62
CA ALA A 58 7.87 -12.93 -16.58
C ALA A 58 9.27 -12.88 -17.18
N ASP A 59 9.39 -12.33 -18.40
CA ASP A 59 10.69 -12.14 -19.05
C ASP A 59 11.34 -10.82 -18.61
N LYS A 60 10.52 -9.81 -18.28
CA LYS A 60 10.96 -8.51 -17.83
C LYS A 60 10.07 -8.01 -16.69
N THR A 61 10.67 -7.30 -15.73
CA THR A 61 9.97 -6.55 -14.69
C THR A 61 10.42 -5.10 -14.72
N THR A 62 9.48 -4.16 -14.67
CA THR A 62 9.76 -2.71 -14.59
C THR A 62 9.16 -2.11 -13.33
N LEU A 63 9.66 -0.96 -12.91
CA LEU A 63 9.12 -0.19 -11.79
C LEU A 63 8.92 1.28 -12.21
N ASP A 64 7.69 1.76 -12.04
CA ASP A 64 7.31 3.16 -12.12
C ASP A 64 6.87 3.68 -10.75
N ILE A 65 7.00 4.99 -10.52
CA ILE A 65 6.64 5.64 -9.25
C ILE A 65 5.56 6.70 -9.52
N TRP A 66 4.41 6.57 -8.86
CA TRP A 66 3.42 7.64 -8.86
C TRP A 66 3.69 8.66 -7.75
N ALA A 67 3.51 9.95 -8.08
CA ALA A 67 3.89 11.07 -7.22
C ALA A 67 2.71 11.70 -6.46
N ASN A 68 1.49 11.54 -6.95
CA ASN A 68 0.30 12.16 -6.35
C ASN A 68 -0.98 11.37 -6.71
N PRO A 69 -2.10 11.62 -6.00
CA PRO A 69 -3.35 10.89 -6.23
C PRO A 69 -3.90 10.98 -7.67
N THR A 70 -3.69 12.10 -8.36
CA THR A 70 -4.12 12.27 -9.76
C THR A 70 -3.36 11.35 -10.70
N GLN A 71 -2.04 11.23 -10.51
CA GLN A 71 -1.21 10.32 -11.29
C GLN A 71 -1.57 8.86 -11.01
N LEU A 72 -1.79 8.49 -9.73
CA LEU A 72 -2.28 7.16 -9.37
C LEU A 72 -3.60 6.84 -10.09
N GLN A 73 -4.56 7.78 -10.08
CA GLN A 73 -5.83 7.60 -10.78
C GLN A 73 -5.62 7.38 -12.29
N ALA A 74 -4.76 8.15 -12.93
CA ALA A 74 -4.47 8.00 -14.36
C ALA A 74 -3.87 6.62 -14.68
N ILE A 75 -2.89 6.16 -13.88
CA ILE A 75 -2.24 4.85 -14.01
C ILE A 75 -3.27 3.72 -13.88
N VAL A 76 -4.05 3.74 -12.81
CA VAL A 76 -5.01 2.68 -12.50
C VAL A 76 -6.14 2.64 -13.52
N SER A 77 -6.71 3.80 -13.88
CA SER A 77 -7.80 3.88 -14.88
C SER A 77 -7.32 3.57 -16.30
N GLY A 78 -6.06 3.88 -16.59
CA GLY A 78 -5.43 3.59 -17.90
C GLY A 78 -4.85 2.17 -18.01
N GLY A 79 -4.90 1.35 -16.95
CA GLY A 79 -4.30 0.01 -16.96
C GLY A 79 -2.79 0.01 -17.18
N GLN A 80 -2.10 1.06 -16.68
CA GLN A 80 -0.67 1.27 -16.90
C GLN A 80 0.22 0.59 -15.86
N GLY A 81 -0.32 -0.31 -15.05
CA GLY A 81 0.39 -1.11 -14.06
C GLY A 81 -0.24 -2.49 -13.94
N ASP A 82 0.52 -3.45 -13.46
CA ASP A 82 0.05 -4.82 -13.22
C ASP A 82 -0.06 -5.08 -11.71
N PHE A 83 0.95 -4.68 -10.94
CA PHE A 83 0.93 -4.66 -9.48
C PHE A 83 1.21 -3.24 -9.00
N VAL A 84 0.30 -2.69 -8.20
CA VAL A 84 0.37 -1.27 -7.79
C VAL A 84 0.27 -1.15 -6.27
N SER A 85 1.29 -0.55 -5.65
CA SER A 85 1.21 -0.16 -4.24
C SER A 85 0.42 1.12 -4.07
N MET A 86 -0.59 1.09 -3.19
CA MET A 86 -1.47 2.23 -2.95
C MET A 86 -2.15 2.16 -1.58
N PRO A 87 -2.78 3.27 -1.13
CA PRO A 87 -3.67 3.22 0.03
C PRO A 87 -4.83 2.24 -0.18
N THR A 88 -5.13 1.44 0.85
CA THR A 88 -6.17 0.39 0.76
C THR A 88 -7.56 0.95 0.50
N ASN A 89 -7.88 2.11 1.08
CA ASN A 89 -9.15 2.79 0.80
C ASN A 89 -9.22 3.33 -0.64
N SER A 90 -8.10 3.79 -1.23
CA SER A 90 -8.06 4.17 -2.65
C SER A 90 -8.32 2.96 -3.54
N ALA A 91 -7.76 1.78 -3.19
CA ALA A 91 -8.09 0.53 -3.87
C ALA A 91 -9.59 0.22 -3.80
N SER A 92 -10.23 0.39 -2.62
CA SER A 92 -11.68 0.26 -2.46
C SER A 92 -12.45 1.24 -3.35
N VAL A 93 -12.02 2.51 -3.41
CA VAL A 93 -12.64 3.53 -4.29
C VAL A 93 -12.56 3.11 -5.77
N PHE A 94 -11.40 2.65 -6.23
CA PHE A 94 -11.24 2.20 -7.62
C PHE A 94 -12.06 0.96 -7.92
N TYR A 95 -12.07 -0.02 -7.01
CA TYR A 95 -12.88 -1.23 -7.14
C TYR A 95 -14.38 -0.91 -7.26
N ASN A 96 -14.90 -0.06 -6.37
CA ASN A 96 -16.31 0.34 -6.36
C ASN A 96 -16.69 1.21 -7.58
N LYS A 97 -15.72 1.84 -8.25
CA LYS A 97 -15.89 2.50 -9.55
C LYS A 97 -15.81 1.55 -10.75
N GLY A 98 -15.69 0.24 -10.52
CA GLY A 98 -15.69 -0.79 -11.57
C GLY A 98 -14.32 -1.08 -12.17
N ILE A 99 -13.24 -0.57 -11.59
CA ILE A 99 -11.88 -0.96 -12.03
C ILE A 99 -11.64 -2.42 -11.66
N SER A 100 -11.16 -3.20 -12.64
CA SER A 100 -10.83 -4.61 -12.45
C SER A 100 -9.54 -4.75 -11.63
N LEU A 101 -9.66 -4.93 -10.33
CA LEU A 101 -8.54 -5.14 -9.42
C LEU A 101 -8.89 -6.09 -8.28
N GLN A 102 -7.85 -6.59 -7.57
CA GLN A 102 -7.97 -7.25 -6.27
C GLN A 102 -6.86 -6.74 -5.35
N LEU A 103 -7.19 -6.53 -4.07
CA LEU A 103 -6.20 -6.27 -3.03
C LEU A 103 -5.51 -7.57 -2.66
N LEU A 104 -4.16 -7.58 -2.66
CA LEU A 104 -3.34 -8.74 -2.35
C LEU A 104 -2.93 -8.77 -0.87
N ASP A 105 -2.57 -7.63 -0.35
CA ASP A 105 -2.03 -7.50 1.00
C ASP A 105 -2.34 -6.14 1.63
N SER A 106 -2.12 -6.04 2.94
CA SER A 106 -1.85 -4.80 3.65
C SER A 106 -0.48 -4.92 4.29
N SER A 107 0.46 -4.08 3.87
CA SER A 107 1.85 -4.11 4.34
C SER A 107 2.18 -2.96 5.28
N VAL A 108 1.43 -1.86 5.26
CA VAL A 108 1.63 -0.69 6.12
C VAL A 108 0.41 -0.47 7.01
N TRP A 109 0.64 -0.49 8.33
CA TRP A 109 -0.39 -0.41 9.37
C TRP A 109 -0.30 0.87 10.22
N ASN A 110 0.80 1.59 10.17
CA ASN A 110 0.95 2.96 10.62
C ASN A 110 2.07 3.65 9.85
N ILE A 111 1.85 4.91 9.54
CA ILE A 111 2.81 5.75 8.81
C ILE A 111 2.59 7.24 9.11
N LEU A 112 1.56 7.58 9.89
CA LEU A 112 1.01 8.93 10.00
C LEU A 112 1.27 9.54 11.37
N TYR A 113 1.80 10.77 11.39
CA TYR A 113 2.18 11.48 12.59
C TYR A 113 1.73 12.94 12.55
N LEU A 114 1.35 13.49 13.70
CA LEU A 114 1.35 14.94 13.88
C LEU A 114 2.78 15.39 14.20
N VAL A 115 3.34 16.23 13.36
CA VAL A 115 4.68 16.82 13.57
C VAL A 115 4.53 18.24 14.08
N SER A 116 5.28 18.60 15.13
CA SER A 116 5.20 19.92 15.76
C SER A 116 6.50 20.27 16.51
N ALA A 117 6.74 21.57 16.74
CA ALA A 117 7.71 22.07 17.72
C ALA A 117 7.12 22.15 19.14
N ASP A 118 5.81 22.00 19.30
CA ASP A 118 5.11 22.13 20.57
C ASP A 118 5.09 20.80 21.31
N SER A 119 5.94 20.64 22.30
CA SER A 119 6.04 19.43 23.12
C SER A 119 4.89 19.27 24.12
N SER A 120 4.01 20.25 24.27
CA SER A 120 2.84 20.19 25.16
C SER A 120 1.71 19.32 24.60
N ILE A 121 1.70 19.06 23.29
CA ILE A 121 0.70 18.23 22.62
C ILE A 121 0.89 16.76 23.02
N LYS A 122 -0.12 16.16 23.67
CA LYS A 122 -0.12 14.77 24.15
C LYS A 122 -1.32 13.96 23.63
N SER A 123 -2.31 14.65 23.07
CA SER A 123 -3.53 14.06 22.51
C SER A 123 -4.11 14.96 21.44
N VAL A 124 -5.01 14.42 20.61
CA VAL A 124 -5.75 15.26 19.65
C VAL A 124 -6.66 16.30 20.32
N ALA A 125 -7.01 16.11 21.61
CA ALA A 125 -7.78 17.10 22.36
C ALA A 125 -7.00 18.41 22.57
N ASP A 126 -5.68 18.33 22.64
CA ASP A 126 -4.81 19.51 22.82
C ASP A 126 -4.74 20.39 21.54
N LEU A 127 -5.30 19.90 20.44
CA LEU A 127 -5.38 20.63 19.16
C LEU A 127 -6.61 21.55 19.07
N LYS A 128 -7.52 21.54 20.06
CA LYS A 128 -8.69 22.44 20.04
C LYS A 128 -8.24 23.90 19.97
N GLY A 129 -8.87 24.64 19.06
CA GLY A 129 -8.56 26.03 18.78
C GLY A 129 -7.24 26.27 18.03
N LYS A 130 -6.57 25.22 17.58
CA LYS A 130 -5.28 25.32 16.85
C LYS A 130 -5.51 25.08 15.37
N ARG A 131 -4.62 25.67 14.54
CA ARG A 131 -4.55 25.38 13.11
C ARG A 131 -3.66 24.16 12.90
N VAL A 132 -4.14 23.19 12.12
CA VAL A 132 -3.44 21.97 11.73
C VAL A 132 -3.36 21.87 10.20
N VAL A 133 -2.17 21.76 9.67
CA VAL A 133 -1.93 21.56 8.23
C VAL A 133 -2.14 20.09 7.89
N VAL A 134 -3.03 19.82 6.92
CA VAL A 134 -3.33 18.47 6.43
C VAL A 134 -3.10 18.44 4.91
N PRO A 135 -2.14 17.64 4.41
CA PRO A 135 -1.95 17.48 2.98
C PRO A 135 -3.10 16.68 2.34
N TYR A 136 -3.42 17.02 1.07
CA TYR A 136 -4.35 16.28 0.23
C TYR A 136 -5.74 16.10 0.86
N GLN A 137 -6.55 17.16 0.83
CA GLN A 137 -7.95 17.08 1.30
C GLN A 137 -8.66 15.85 0.69
N GLY A 138 -9.33 15.08 1.53
CA GLY A 138 -10.07 13.88 1.11
C GLY A 138 -9.21 12.63 0.91
N ALA A 139 -7.89 12.71 1.14
CA ALA A 139 -7.02 11.53 1.11
C ALA A 139 -6.97 10.82 2.47
N VAL A 140 -6.24 9.68 2.54
CA VAL A 140 -6.15 8.83 3.74
C VAL A 140 -5.73 9.59 5.00
N PRO A 141 -4.70 10.47 4.98
CA PRO A 141 -4.31 11.21 6.17
C PRO A 141 -5.46 12.04 6.75
N ASP A 142 -6.17 12.75 5.87
CA ASP A 142 -7.34 13.56 6.26
C ASP A 142 -8.47 12.67 6.82
N ALA A 143 -8.79 11.58 6.14
CA ALA A 143 -9.83 10.64 6.57
C ALA A 143 -9.55 10.06 7.96
N ILE A 144 -8.32 9.60 8.23
CA ILE A 144 -7.90 9.08 9.54
C ILE A 144 -8.02 10.17 10.60
N PHE A 145 -7.54 11.38 10.32
CA PHE A 145 -7.60 12.50 11.25
C PHE A 145 -9.05 12.83 11.61
N GLN A 146 -9.95 12.93 10.63
CA GLN A 146 -11.35 13.18 10.86
C GLN A 146 -12.04 12.09 11.71
N VAL A 147 -11.76 10.80 11.44
CA VAL A 147 -12.28 9.69 12.27
C VAL A 147 -11.84 9.85 13.71
N VAL A 148 -10.53 10.06 13.93
CA VAL A 148 -9.96 10.19 15.28
C VAL A 148 -10.57 11.35 16.02
N LEU A 149 -10.68 12.53 15.39
CA LEU A 149 -11.31 13.70 16.00
C LEU A 149 -12.78 13.42 16.36
N LYS A 150 -13.58 12.97 15.39
CA LYS A 150 -15.02 12.75 15.58
C LYS A 150 -15.31 11.74 16.70
N ARG A 151 -14.57 10.62 16.73
CA ARG A 151 -14.75 9.59 17.75
C ARG A 151 -14.28 10.02 19.14
N GLN A 152 -13.37 10.99 19.22
CA GLN A 152 -12.99 11.67 20.46
C GLN A 152 -13.86 12.90 20.77
N LYS A 153 -15.01 13.06 20.08
CA LYS A 153 -15.99 14.14 20.27
C LYS A 153 -15.40 15.53 20.03
N ILE A 154 -14.52 15.63 19.05
CA ILE A 154 -13.95 16.88 18.53
C ILE A 154 -14.54 17.11 17.14
N ASP A 155 -15.20 18.24 16.95
CA ASP A 155 -15.75 18.63 15.65
C ASP A 155 -14.65 19.29 14.81
N PRO A 156 -14.17 18.62 13.73
CA PRO A 156 -13.08 19.18 12.94
C PRO A 156 -13.43 20.53 12.27
N ALA A 157 -14.71 20.81 12.08
CA ALA A 157 -15.15 22.06 11.46
C ALA A 157 -15.28 23.24 12.45
N LYS A 158 -15.36 22.95 13.76
CA LYS A 158 -15.59 23.98 14.80
C LYS A 158 -14.44 24.08 15.79
N ASP A 159 -13.87 22.91 16.16
CA ASP A 159 -12.88 22.84 17.21
C ASP A 159 -11.44 22.95 16.68
N ILE A 160 -11.22 22.70 15.38
CA ILE A 160 -9.89 22.71 14.75
C ILE A 160 -9.94 23.61 13.51
N ASP A 161 -8.93 24.46 13.33
CA ASP A 161 -8.74 25.19 12.07
C ASP A 161 -7.89 24.29 11.11
N VAL A 162 -8.57 23.50 10.26
CA VAL A 162 -7.90 22.62 9.31
C VAL A 162 -7.48 23.40 8.07
N PHE A 163 -6.18 23.56 7.86
CA PHE A 163 -5.61 24.15 6.65
C PHE A 163 -5.14 23.04 5.69
N TYR A 164 -5.78 22.93 4.54
CA TYR A 164 -5.41 21.93 3.55
C TYR A 164 -4.25 22.40 2.68
N ALA A 165 -3.11 21.73 2.81
CA ALA A 165 -1.96 21.92 1.93
C ALA A 165 -2.12 21.10 0.63
N ALA A 166 -1.56 21.61 -0.47
CA ALA A 166 -1.58 20.93 -1.77
C ALA A 166 -0.89 19.57 -1.72
N ASP A 167 0.20 19.47 -0.93
CA ASP A 167 1.01 18.26 -0.80
C ASP A 167 1.84 18.27 0.50
N PRO A 168 2.52 17.14 0.86
CA PRO A 168 3.38 17.07 2.04
C PRO A 168 4.60 18.02 1.97
N VAL A 169 5.03 18.43 0.78
CA VAL A 169 6.17 19.34 0.63
C VAL A 169 5.78 20.73 1.12
N GLN A 170 4.62 21.24 0.68
CA GLN A 170 4.08 22.51 1.17
C GLN A 170 3.86 22.49 2.69
N ALA A 171 3.25 21.42 3.23
CA ALA A 171 3.05 21.28 4.67
C ALA A 171 4.38 21.32 5.44
N SER A 172 5.42 20.63 4.94
CA SER A 172 6.76 20.64 5.52
C SER A 172 7.42 22.01 5.46
N GLN A 173 7.26 22.76 4.35
CA GLN A 173 7.79 24.11 4.19
C GLN A 173 7.15 25.08 5.19
N LEU A 174 5.84 25.01 5.40
CA LEU A 174 5.14 25.86 6.38
C LEU A 174 5.64 25.61 7.81
N LEU A 175 5.89 24.35 8.20
CA LEU A 175 6.51 24.02 9.48
C LEU A 175 7.94 24.56 9.60
N LEU A 176 8.79 24.34 8.59
CA LEU A 176 10.19 24.78 8.60
C LEU A 176 10.31 26.32 8.65
N ALA A 177 9.41 27.01 7.95
CA ALA A 177 9.34 28.48 7.99
C ALA A 177 8.84 29.01 9.35
N GLY A 178 8.19 28.16 10.17
CA GLY A 178 7.52 28.58 11.40
C GLY A 178 6.21 29.34 11.17
N GLN A 179 5.69 29.26 9.96
CA GLN A 179 4.40 29.85 9.62
C GLN A 179 3.24 29.04 10.19
N GLU A 180 3.42 27.73 10.31
CA GLU A 180 2.50 26.82 10.95
C GLU A 180 3.22 26.01 12.02
N LYS A 181 2.46 25.57 13.05
CA LYS A 181 3.03 24.87 14.20
C LYS A 181 2.74 23.37 14.20
N TYR A 182 1.70 22.95 13.51
CA TYR A 182 1.20 21.57 13.54
C TYR A 182 0.93 21.12 12.10
N ALA A 183 1.53 20.00 11.70
CA ALA A 183 1.22 19.38 10.42
C ALA A 183 1.08 17.87 10.55
N LEU A 184 0.07 17.33 9.88
CA LEU A 184 -0.14 15.90 9.74
C LEU A 184 0.71 15.40 8.58
N LEU A 185 1.72 14.59 8.86
CA LEU A 185 2.67 14.10 7.86
C LEU A 185 2.83 12.58 7.95
N SER A 186 2.86 11.94 6.81
CA SER A 186 3.29 10.55 6.70
C SER A 186 4.80 10.44 6.51
N GLU A 187 5.36 9.25 6.81
CA GLU A 187 6.73 8.93 6.44
C GLU A 187 6.85 8.79 4.90
N PRO A 188 7.96 9.19 4.29
CA PRO A 188 9.19 9.70 4.88
C PRO A 188 9.21 11.23 5.12
N SER A 189 8.12 11.95 4.82
CA SER A 189 8.06 13.41 4.94
C SER A 189 8.24 13.88 6.39
N ALA A 190 7.68 13.14 7.37
CA ALA A 190 7.86 13.45 8.79
C ALA A 190 9.35 13.36 9.20
N THR A 191 10.04 12.27 8.84
CA THR A 191 11.50 12.15 9.08
C THR A 191 12.28 13.24 8.37
N SER A 192 11.96 13.51 7.10
CA SER A 192 12.66 14.52 6.29
C SER A 192 12.57 15.92 6.90
N VAL A 193 11.36 16.34 7.30
CA VAL A 193 11.16 17.69 7.87
C VAL A 193 11.83 17.83 9.24
N ILE A 194 11.79 16.77 10.07
CA ILE A 194 12.46 16.75 11.38
C ILE A 194 13.98 16.87 11.19
N ALA A 195 14.58 16.10 10.28
CA ALA A 195 16.01 16.17 9.99
C ALA A 195 16.43 17.55 9.45
N LYS A 196 15.65 18.16 8.54
CA LYS A 196 15.89 19.51 8.02
C LYS A 196 15.77 20.58 9.11
N ALA A 197 14.81 20.45 10.01
CA ALA A 197 14.67 21.36 11.15
C ALA A 197 15.91 21.28 12.05
N GLN A 198 16.34 20.08 12.40
CA GLN A 198 17.53 19.85 13.25
C GLN A 198 18.79 20.45 12.62
N SER A 199 19.01 20.26 11.31
CA SER A 199 20.16 20.84 10.61
C SER A 199 20.15 22.38 10.58
N SER A 200 18.97 22.99 10.79
CA SER A 200 18.76 24.44 10.86
C SER A 200 18.66 24.96 12.30
N GLY A 201 19.05 24.16 13.30
CA GLY A 201 18.98 24.54 14.71
C GLY A 201 17.56 24.63 15.29
N LYS A 202 16.57 24.09 14.60
CA LYS A 202 15.16 24.03 15.05
C LYS A 202 14.81 22.64 15.54
N THR A 203 13.87 22.55 16.49
CA THR A 203 13.37 21.27 16.98
C THR A 203 11.94 21.03 16.46
N LEU A 204 11.78 19.93 15.73
CA LEU A 204 10.46 19.36 15.40
C LEU A 204 10.44 17.90 15.92
N VAL A 205 9.29 17.47 16.39
CA VAL A 205 9.09 16.10 16.90
C VAL A 205 7.79 15.50 16.33
N ARG A 206 7.70 14.17 16.33
CA ARG A 206 6.43 13.46 16.15
C ARG A 206 5.63 13.59 17.45
N ALA A 207 4.82 14.64 17.57
CA ALA A 207 4.05 14.95 18.78
C ALA A 207 2.96 13.91 19.03
N LEU A 208 2.28 13.41 17.98
CA LEU A 208 1.27 12.34 18.09
C LEU A 208 1.52 11.27 17.05
N ASP A 209 1.38 10.02 17.47
CA ASP A 209 1.24 8.85 16.61
C ASP A 209 -0.26 8.63 16.31
N MET A 210 -0.67 8.74 15.05
CA MET A 210 -2.08 8.67 14.67
C MET A 210 -2.67 7.27 14.83
N GLN A 211 -1.87 6.20 14.82
CA GLN A 211 -2.38 4.87 15.15
C GLN A 211 -2.65 4.72 16.65
N ALA A 212 -1.81 5.32 17.49
CA ALA A 212 -2.08 5.36 18.93
C ALA A 212 -3.38 6.15 19.21
N GLU A 213 -3.58 7.28 18.55
CA GLU A 213 -4.81 8.05 18.65
C GLU A 213 -6.03 7.30 18.07
N TRP A 214 -5.84 6.54 16.99
CA TRP A 214 -6.85 5.65 16.42
C TRP A 214 -7.28 4.57 17.43
N ARG A 215 -6.32 3.92 18.10
CA ARG A 215 -6.64 2.91 19.13
C ARG A 215 -7.41 3.51 20.32
N LYS A 216 -7.11 4.73 20.73
CA LYS A 216 -7.89 5.45 21.74
C LYS A 216 -9.33 5.71 21.26
N ALA A 217 -9.50 6.02 19.98
CA ALA A 217 -10.78 6.36 19.38
C ALA A 217 -11.66 5.13 19.02
N ALA A 218 -11.05 4.00 18.65
CA ALA A 218 -11.74 2.85 18.06
C ALA A 218 -11.59 1.56 18.86
N GLY A 219 -10.82 1.57 19.98
CA GLY A 219 -10.52 0.42 20.82
C GLY A 219 -9.09 -0.09 20.67
N ALA A 220 -8.56 -0.70 21.73
CA ALA A 220 -7.14 -1.07 21.84
C ALA A 220 -6.66 -2.05 20.74
N SER A 221 -7.55 -2.91 20.24
CA SER A 221 -7.25 -3.86 19.14
C SER A 221 -7.44 -3.26 17.75
N ALA A 222 -7.98 -2.05 17.64
CA ALA A 222 -8.21 -1.42 16.35
C ALA A 222 -6.89 -1.10 15.64
N SER A 223 -6.87 -1.31 14.33
CA SER A 223 -5.71 -1.10 13.49
C SER A 223 -6.06 -0.30 12.24
N THR A 224 -5.03 0.25 11.61
CA THR A 224 -5.16 1.08 10.41
C THR A 224 -4.39 0.41 9.26
N PRO A 225 -4.98 -0.55 8.54
CA PRO A 225 -4.36 -1.16 7.35
C PRO A 225 -4.32 -0.13 6.20
N ILE A 226 -3.34 0.79 6.27
CA ILE A 226 -3.31 2.03 5.48
C ILE A 226 -2.98 1.77 4.01
N ALA A 227 -1.99 0.90 3.74
CA ALA A 227 -1.52 0.69 2.38
C ALA A 227 -1.10 -0.77 2.15
N GLY A 228 -1.21 -1.19 0.91
CA GLY A 228 -0.85 -2.51 0.43
C GLY A 228 -0.68 -2.51 -1.09
N THR A 229 -0.71 -3.71 -1.67
CA THR A 229 -0.55 -3.90 -3.12
C THR A 229 -1.82 -4.48 -3.73
N VAL A 230 -2.19 -4.00 -4.90
CA VAL A 230 -3.26 -4.54 -5.72
C VAL A 230 -2.69 -5.17 -6.99
N VAL A 231 -3.38 -6.19 -7.51
CA VAL A 231 -3.22 -6.67 -8.89
C VAL A 231 -4.31 -6.07 -9.76
N LEU A 232 -3.95 -5.64 -10.97
CA LEU A 232 -4.87 -5.00 -11.93
C LEU A 232 -5.20 -5.90 -13.14
N GLY A 233 -6.36 -5.67 -13.71
CA GLY A 233 -6.76 -6.20 -15.00
C GLY A 233 -6.82 -7.72 -15.06
N GLN A 234 -6.28 -8.28 -16.14
CA GLN A 234 -6.36 -9.72 -16.39
C GLN A 234 -5.43 -10.55 -15.52
N LEU A 235 -4.37 -9.95 -14.93
CA LEU A 235 -3.44 -10.68 -14.08
C LEU A 235 -4.08 -11.20 -12.79
N LYS A 236 -5.16 -10.60 -12.32
CA LYS A 236 -5.95 -11.15 -11.21
C LYS A 236 -6.48 -12.57 -11.46
N ASN A 237 -6.64 -12.96 -12.74
CA ASN A 237 -7.07 -14.29 -13.16
C ASN A 237 -5.89 -15.27 -13.38
N ARG A 238 -4.68 -14.88 -13.00
CA ARG A 238 -3.45 -15.67 -13.07
C ARG A 238 -2.93 -15.97 -11.65
N PRO A 239 -3.58 -16.92 -10.94
CA PRO A 239 -3.21 -17.24 -9.54
C PRO A 239 -1.77 -17.72 -9.41
N ASP A 240 -1.19 -18.32 -10.45
CA ASP A 240 0.21 -18.69 -10.53
C ASP A 240 1.14 -17.47 -10.43
N VAL A 241 0.84 -16.39 -11.16
CA VAL A 241 1.61 -15.14 -11.16
C VAL A 241 1.40 -14.38 -9.85
N VAL A 242 0.15 -14.26 -9.39
CA VAL A 242 -0.19 -13.58 -8.13
C VAL A 242 0.54 -14.23 -6.95
N LYS A 243 0.53 -15.56 -6.86
CA LYS A 243 1.22 -16.30 -5.79
C LYS A 243 2.74 -16.09 -5.80
N VAL A 244 3.35 -16.03 -6.98
CA VAL A 244 4.79 -15.71 -7.11
C VAL A 244 5.04 -14.29 -6.62
N PHE A 245 4.23 -13.31 -7.07
CA PHE A 245 4.35 -11.93 -6.64
C PHE A 245 4.24 -11.80 -5.11
N GLU A 246 3.19 -12.33 -4.48
CA GLU A 246 2.99 -12.27 -3.02
C GLU A 246 4.16 -12.88 -2.25
N THR A 247 4.67 -14.04 -2.74
CA THR A 247 5.81 -14.73 -2.13
C THR A 247 7.07 -13.88 -2.18
N GLU A 248 7.38 -13.32 -3.34
CA GLU A 248 8.60 -12.53 -3.55
C GLU A 248 8.47 -11.14 -2.91
N TYR A 249 7.29 -10.52 -2.94
CA TYR A 249 7.07 -9.25 -2.26
C TYR A 249 7.21 -9.39 -0.73
N LYS A 250 6.68 -10.46 -0.13
CA LYS A 250 6.89 -10.76 1.29
C LYS A 250 8.38 -10.92 1.63
N LYS A 251 9.15 -11.63 0.81
CA LYS A 251 10.61 -11.75 0.97
C LYS A 251 11.30 -10.39 0.87
N ALA A 252 10.89 -9.57 -0.10
CA ALA A 252 11.45 -8.24 -0.30
C ALA A 252 11.18 -7.31 0.90
N VAL A 253 9.96 -7.35 1.48
CA VAL A 253 9.63 -6.63 2.73
C VAL A 253 10.51 -7.13 3.89
N GLN A 254 10.67 -8.45 4.04
CA GLN A 254 11.52 -9.02 5.08
C GLN A 254 12.99 -8.62 4.91
N TRP A 255 13.50 -8.63 3.67
CA TRP A 255 14.85 -8.17 3.36
C TRP A 255 15.04 -6.69 3.72
N MET A 256 14.10 -5.83 3.32
CA MET A 256 14.13 -4.39 3.62
C MET A 256 14.24 -4.13 5.13
N LEU A 257 13.47 -4.86 5.94
CA LEU A 257 13.47 -4.71 7.40
C LEU A 257 14.73 -5.26 8.05
N ALA A 258 15.33 -6.31 7.46
CA ALA A 258 16.58 -6.92 7.95
C ALA A 258 17.82 -6.13 7.51
N ASN A 259 17.75 -5.32 6.44
CA ASN A 259 18.86 -4.60 5.85
C ASN A 259 18.52 -3.10 5.64
N PRO A 260 18.20 -2.35 6.70
CA PRO A 260 17.64 -0.99 6.58
C PRO A 260 18.57 0.02 5.89
N GLU A 261 19.90 -0.14 6.02
CA GLU A 261 20.85 0.76 5.37
C GLU A 261 20.93 0.53 3.85
N GLU A 262 21.00 -0.73 3.42
CA GLU A 262 20.98 -1.10 2.01
C GLU A 262 19.63 -0.75 1.38
N ALA A 263 18.55 -0.97 2.10
CA ALA A 263 17.21 -0.58 1.68
C ALA A 263 17.08 0.95 1.55
N GLY A 264 17.68 1.72 2.46
CA GLY A 264 17.76 3.17 2.36
C GLY A 264 18.51 3.64 1.11
N LYS A 265 19.65 3.02 0.79
CA LYS A 265 20.44 3.30 -0.44
C LYS A 265 19.66 2.94 -1.71
N LEU A 266 18.98 1.79 -1.69
CA LEU A 266 18.10 1.38 -2.79
C LEU A 266 16.97 2.39 -2.99
N GLY A 267 16.32 2.79 -1.90
CA GLY A 267 15.27 3.81 -1.91
C GLY A 267 15.74 5.15 -2.44
N GLU A 268 16.91 5.66 -2.02
CA GLU A 268 17.49 6.91 -2.53
C GLU A 268 17.69 6.86 -4.05
N ARG A 269 18.20 5.74 -4.60
CA ARG A 269 18.36 5.56 -6.03
C ARG A 269 17.03 5.62 -6.79
N VAL A 270 15.99 4.96 -6.25
CA VAL A 270 14.68 4.85 -6.90
C VAL A 270 13.87 6.14 -6.75
N LEU A 271 14.03 6.84 -5.61
CA LEU A 271 13.31 8.05 -5.25
C LEU A 271 14.19 9.32 -5.37
N ALA A 272 15.25 9.28 -6.21
CA ALA A 272 16.19 10.38 -6.36
C ALA A 272 15.52 11.71 -6.76
N GLN A 273 14.52 11.64 -7.64
CA GLN A 273 13.77 12.81 -8.11
C GLN A 273 12.91 13.47 -7.01
N GLN A 274 12.60 12.76 -5.95
CA GLN A 274 11.81 13.24 -4.82
C GLN A 274 12.66 13.84 -3.69
N GLY A 275 13.98 13.76 -3.82
CA GLY A 275 14.94 14.38 -2.91
C GLY A 275 15.04 13.71 -1.53
N PHE A 276 14.64 12.44 -1.39
CA PHE A 276 14.89 11.67 -0.17
C PHE A 276 16.27 11.03 -0.20
N THR A 277 17.01 11.21 0.90
CA THR A 277 18.35 10.62 1.07
C THR A 277 18.27 9.26 1.76
N ALA A 278 19.29 8.42 1.58
CA ALA A 278 19.37 7.11 2.22
C ALA A 278 19.20 7.16 3.75
N PRO A 279 19.85 8.09 4.49
CA PRO A 279 19.62 8.20 5.94
C PRO A 279 18.16 8.51 6.31
N VAL A 280 17.49 9.41 5.55
CA VAL A 280 16.07 9.75 5.78
C VAL A 280 15.20 8.54 5.55
N LEU A 281 15.41 7.78 4.49
CA LEU A 281 14.64 6.58 4.18
C LEU A 281 14.90 5.47 5.19
N THR A 282 16.16 5.23 5.57
CA THR A 282 16.52 4.27 6.62
C THR A 282 15.81 4.58 7.94
N GLN A 283 15.85 5.85 8.37
CA GLN A 283 15.19 6.26 9.60
C GLN A 283 13.66 6.22 9.49
N SER A 284 13.09 6.58 8.33
CA SER A 284 11.64 6.56 8.12
C SER A 284 11.05 5.17 8.23
N MET A 285 11.76 4.13 7.75
CA MET A 285 11.30 2.74 7.83
C MET A 285 11.12 2.27 9.28
N GLN A 286 11.89 2.79 10.23
CA GLN A 286 11.77 2.49 11.66
C GLN A 286 10.52 3.11 12.30
N ASN A 287 9.91 4.10 11.64
CA ASN A 287 8.70 4.79 12.10
C ASN A 287 7.45 4.34 11.33
N ILE A 288 7.52 3.22 10.64
CA ILE A 288 6.39 2.62 9.94
C ILE A 288 6.08 1.27 10.59
N ASP A 289 4.81 1.01 10.87
CA ASP A 289 4.37 -0.32 11.30
C ASP A 289 4.22 -1.22 10.07
N TRP A 290 5.28 -1.97 9.78
CA TRP A 290 5.34 -2.93 8.68
C TRP A 290 4.84 -4.30 9.11
N ARG A 291 3.82 -4.79 8.44
CA ARG A 291 3.30 -6.14 8.63
C ARG A 291 2.72 -6.64 7.32
N PHE A 292 3.44 -7.51 6.62
CA PHE A 292 2.85 -8.18 5.46
C PHE A 292 1.75 -9.14 5.92
N VAL A 293 0.50 -8.77 5.65
CA VAL A 293 -0.69 -9.58 5.93
C VAL A 293 -1.48 -9.69 4.63
N THR A 294 -1.82 -10.92 4.21
CA THR A 294 -2.63 -11.11 3.01
C THR A 294 -3.97 -10.40 3.14
N ALA A 295 -4.57 -9.99 2.02
CA ALA A 295 -5.86 -9.31 2.06
C ALA A 295 -6.95 -10.14 2.74
N ARG A 296 -6.92 -11.47 2.54
CA ARG A 296 -7.80 -12.43 3.22
C ARG A 296 -7.63 -12.37 4.74
N ASP A 297 -6.39 -12.47 5.23
CA ASP A 297 -6.11 -12.50 6.67
C ASP A 297 -6.34 -11.12 7.32
N ALA A 298 -6.14 -10.04 6.57
CA ALA A 298 -6.39 -8.66 7.00
C ALA A 298 -7.87 -8.24 6.90
N ARG A 299 -8.75 -9.06 6.30
CA ARG A 299 -10.11 -8.69 5.90
C ARG A 299 -10.90 -8.02 7.04
N GLN A 300 -10.95 -8.63 8.21
CA GLN A 300 -11.68 -8.06 9.36
C GLN A 300 -11.17 -6.66 9.73
N SER A 301 -9.85 -6.47 9.72
CA SER A 301 -9.24 -5.16 10.00
C SER A 301 -9.53 -4.14 8.89
N LEU A 302 -9.50 -4.57 7.61
CA LEU A 302 -9.81 -3.73 6.46
C LEU A 302 -11.27 -3.28 6.47
N GLU A 303 -12.21 -4.21 6.71
CA GLU A 303 -13.64 -3.90 6.78
C GLU A 303 -13.94 -2.93 7.94
N ALA A 304 -13.34 -3.13 9.11
CA ALA A 304 -13.48 -2.23 10.26
C ALA A 304 -12.89 -0.84 9.96
N PHE A 305 -11.73 -0.78 9.30
CA PHE A 305 -11.09 0.46 8.88
C PHE A 305 -11.95 1.20 7.85
N PHE A 306 -12.39 0.53 6.80
CA PHE A 306 -13.25 1.11 5.77
C PHE A 306 -14.60 1.57 6.33
N GLY A 307 -15.20 0.79 7.25
CA GLY A 307 -16.42 1.17 7.94
C GLY A 307 -16.25 2.49 8.70
N ALA A 308 -15.16 2.63 9.43
CA ALA A 308 -14.86 3.86 10.17
C ALA A 308 -14.64 5.06 9.24
N LEU A 309 -13.99 4.89 8.09
CA LEU A 309 -13.85 5.94 7.09
C LEU A 309 -15.21 6.31 6.46
N ALA A 310 -16.05 5.31 6.17
CA ALA A 310 -17.37 5.50 5.59
C ALA A 310 -18.34 6.25 6.54
N GLU A 311 -18.18 6.13 7.87
CA GLU A 311 -18.92 6.91 8.86
C GLU A 311 -18.67 8.43 8.74
N ILE A 312 -17.50 8.83 8.25
CA ILE A 312 -17.17 10.23 7.98
C ILE A 312 -17.73 10.65 6.64
N SER A 313 -17.38 9.88 5.60
CA SER A 313 -17.91 10.07 4.25
C SER A 313 -17.83 8.74 3.48
N PRO A 314 -18.95 8.24 2.92
CA PRO A 314 -18.93 7.07 2.06
C PRO A 314 -17.95 7.21 0.88
N ASN A 315 -17.66 8.43 0.43
CA ASN A 315 -16.72 8.68 -0.66
C ASN A 315 -15.30 8.23 -0.35
N PHE A 316 -14.89 8.15 0.92
CA PHE A 316 -13.56 7.64 1.30
C PHE A 316 -13.33 6.17 0.95
N VAL A 317 -14.41 5.43 0.68
CA VAL A 317 -14.35 4.02 0.28
C VAL A 317 -15.06 3.73 -1.05
N GLY A 318 -15.47 4.79 -1.79
CA GLY A 318 -16.14 4.67 -3.09
C GLY A 318 -17.65 4.42 -3.00
N GLY A 319 -18.29 4.92 -1.95
CA GLY A 319 -19.76 4.91 -1.76
C GLY A 319 -20.29 3.74 -0.94
N LYS A 320 -19.59 2.62 -0.88
CA LYS A 320 -19.94 1.40 -0.11
C LYS A 320 -18.69 0.60 0.26
N LEU A 321 -18.83 -0.33 1.20
CA LEU A 321 -17.76 -1.30 1.48
C LEU A 321 -17.60 -2.23 0.25
N PRO A 322 -16.37 -2.62 -0.08
CA PRO A 322 -16.13 -3.57 -1.17
C PRO A 322 -16.65 -4.97 -0.79
N ASP A 323 -17.10 -5.72 -1.78
CA ASP A 323 -17.53 -7.11 -1.63
C ASP A 323 -16.35 -8.10 -1.66
N ASP A 324 -16.68 -9.41 -1.59
CA ASP A 324 -15.69 -10.50 -1.55
C ASP A 324 -14.72 -10.48 -2.72
N GLY A 325 -15.14 -10.02 -3.89
CA GLY A 325 -14.30 -9.98 -5.09
C GLY A 325 -13.13 -9.00 -5.01
N PHE A 326 -13.16 -8.10 -4.02
CA PHE A 326 -12.07 -7.16 -3.76
C PHE A 326 -10.84 -7.83 -3.12
N PHE A 327 -11.04 -8.85 -2.29
CA PHE A 327 -9.98 -9.50 -1.54
C PHE A 327 -9.41 -10.68 -2.32
N SER A 328 -8.09 -10.71 -2.54
CA SER A 328 -7.42 -11.85 -3.16
C SER A 328 -7.46 -13.08 -2.25
N GLY A 329 -7.52 -14.26 -2.87
CA GLY A 329 -7.44 -15.54 -2.16
C GLY A 329 -8.79 -16.07 -1.66
N ASN A 330 -9.91 -15.56 -2.17
CA ASN A 330 -11.24 -16.14 -1.96
C ASN A 330 -11.51 -17.26 -2.97
#